data_1a1dffd7ff03fda5eaf0acaa06369424
#
_entry.id   1a1dffd7ff03fda5eaf0acaa06369424
#
_cell.length_a   1.000
_cell.length_b   1.000
_cell.length_c   1.000
_cell.angle_alpha   90.00
_cell.angle_beta   90.00
_cell.angle_gamma   90.00
#
_symmetry.space_group_name_H-M   'P 1'
#
loop_
_entity.id
_entity.type
_entity.pdbx_description
1 polymer ?
#
loop_
_entity_poly.entity_id
_entity_poly.type
_entity_poly.pdbx_seq_one_letter_code
_entity_poly.pdbx_strand_id
1 'polypeptide(L)'
;MITLREFREEDMPDMAILFYDTVHSVNAVDYSKEQLDAWAPDRRTFFAKTDDIKKQYALVAEEGGVMAGFGSITADGELDLLYVSKDFQRRGVATALCDRLEKGHKNI
;
A
#
# COMPACT_ATOMS: atom_id res chain seq x y z
N MET A 1 -4.29 -7.31 -16.57
CA MET A 1 -2.83 -7.28 -16.33
C MET A 1 -2.49 -6.22 -15.29
N ILE A 2 -1.69 -6.59 -14.32
CA ILE A 2 -1.26 -5.66 -13.27
C ILE A 2 -0.15 -4.76 -13.83
N THR A 3 -0.32 -3.46 -13.65
CA THR A 3 0.67 -2.46 -14.07
C THR A 3 1.19 -1.74 -12.83
N LEU A 4 2.51 -1.57 -12.75
CA LEU A 4 3.14 -0.83 -11.63
C LEU A 4 3.56 0.55 -12.13
N ARG A 5 3.37 1.56 -11.28
CA ARG A 5 3.84 2.91 -11.55
C ARG A 5 4.23 3.60 -10.25
N GLU A 6 4.96 4.70 -10.37
CA GLU A 6 5.34 5.45 -9.17
C GLU A 6 4.13 6.16 -8.56
N PHE A 7 4.20 6.29 -7.25
CA PHE A 7 3.20 7.00 -6.45
C PHE A 7 3.13 8.49 -6.86
N ARG A 8 1.91 9.02 -6.82
CA ARG A 8 1.63 10.45 -6.97
C ARG A 8 0.79 10.89 -5.78
N GLU A 9 0.92 12.13 -5.36
CA GLU A 9 0.17 12.63 -4.20
C GLU A 9 -1.34 12.47 -4.38
N GLU A 10 -1.84 12.62 -5.59
CA GLU A 10 -3.27 12.43 -5.91
C GLU A 10 -3.75 11.00 -5.73
N ASP A 11 -2.86 10.04 -5.49
CA ASP A 11 -3.22 8.66 -5.16
C ASP A 11 -3.66 8.50 -3.71
N MET A 12 -3.36 9.48 -2.86
CA MET A 12 -3.63 9.36 -1.42
C MET A 12 -5.07 9.02 -1.07
N PRO A 13 -6.09 9.60 -1.69
CA PRO A 13 -7.48 9.22 -1.35
C PRO A 13 -7.75 7.74 -1.57
N ASP A 14 -7.34 7.19 -2.72
CA ASP A 14 -7.55 5.77 -3.03
C ASP A 14 -6.69 4.87 -2.13
N MET A 15 -5.47 5.29 -1.83
CA MET A 15 -4.59 4.54 -0.92
C MET A 15 -5.19 4.49 0.49
N ALA A 16 -5.77 5.59 0.94
CA ALA A 16 -6.41 5.66 2.25
C ALA A 16 -7.59 4.69 2.35
N ILE A 17 -8.42 4.64 1.31
CA ILE A 17 -9.54 3.71 1.24
C ILE A 17 -9.04 2.26 1.24
N LEU A 18 -8.06 1.97 0.40
CA LEU A 18 -7.50 0.61 0.31
C LEU A 18 -6.87 0.18 1.64
N PHE A 19 -6.12 1.06 2.28
CA PHE A 19 -5.51 0.79 3.58
C PHE A 19 -6.58 0.44 4.62
N TYR A 20 -7.60 1.30 4.76
CA TYR A 20 -8.67 1.08 5.72
C TYR A 20 -9.39 -0.25 5.46
N ASP A 21 -9.81 -0.47 4.22
CA ASP A 21 -10.56 -1.66 3.85
C ASP A 21 -9.74 -2.94 4.03
N THR A 22 -8.44 -2.88 3.75
CA THR A 22 -7.55 -4.04 3.91
C THR A 22 -7.36 -4.38 5.37
N VAL A 23 -7.10 -3.39 6.22
CA VAL A 23 -6.95 -3.61 7.66
C VAL A 23 -8.23 -4.23 8.23
N HIS A 24 -9.40 -3.70 7.85
CA HIS A 24 -10.68 -4.14 8.42
C HIS A 24 -11.27 -5.38 7.73
N SER A 25 -10.65 -5.92 6.69
CA SER A 25 -11.13 -7.14 6.03
C SER A 25 -10.08 -8.24 6.04
N VAL A 26 -8.96 -8.04 5.36
CA VAL A 26 -7.92 -9.07 5.24
C VAL A 26 -7.27 -9.35 6.60
N ASN A 27 -6.91 -8.30 7.33
CA ASN A 27 -6.24 -8.45 8.62
C ASN A 27 -7.19 -8.79 9.76
N ALA A 28 -8.51 -8.70 9.53
CA ALA A 28 -9.52 -9.02 10.55
C ALA A 28 -9.49 -10.48 10.98
N VAL A 29 -8.88 -11.36 10.19
CA VAL A 29 -8.74 -12.79 10.54
C VAL A 29 -7.88 -12.96 11.79
N ASP A 30 -6.87 -12.12 11.99
CA ASP A 30 -5.88 -12.27 13.05
C ASP A 30 -6.01 -11.27 14.20
N TYR A 31 -6.90 -10.28 14.08
CA TYR A 31 -6.98 -9.17 15.03
C TYR A 31 -8.41 -8.89 15.45
N SER A 32 -8.60 -8.44 16.70
CA SER A 32 -9.92 -8.04 17.20
C SER A 32 -10.35 -6.71 16.57
N LYS A 33 -11.66 -6.43 16.63
CA LYS A 33 -12.19 -5.16 16.13
C LYS A 33 -11.53 -3.98 16.82
N GLU A 34 -11.30 -4.08 18.13
CA GLU A 34 -10.66 -3.01 18.91
C GLU A 34 -9.24 -2.73 18.42
N GLN A 35 -8.48 -3.79 18.11
CA GLN A 35 -7.13 -3.65 17.58
C GLN A 35 -7.15 -3.01 16.19
N LEU A 36 -8.09 -3.42 15.34
CA LEU A 36 -8.22 -2.87 14.00
C LEU A 36 -8.62 -1.40 14.03
N ASP A 37 -9.53 -1.02 14.92
CA ASP A 37 -9.98 0.36 15.05
C ASP A 37 -8.87 1.25 15.61
N ALA A 38 -8.01 0.71 16.47
CA ALA A 38 -6.85 1.46 16.94
C ALA A 38 -5.82 1.69 15.85
N TRP A 39 -5.64 0.70 14.95
CA TRP A 39 -4.69 0.76 13.84
C TRP A 39 -5.20 1.68 12.72
N ALA A 40 -6.46 1.52 12.33
CA ALA A 40 -7.08 2.26 11.25
C ALA A 40 -8.49 2.70 11.65
N PRO A 41 -8.60 3.76 12.50
CA PRO A 41 -9.89 4.20 13.02
C PRO A 41 -10.83 4.75 11.94
N ASP A 42 -10.28 5.39 10.91
CA ASP A 42 -11.07 5.88 9.79
C ASP A 42 -10.20 5.96 8.53
N ARG A 43 -10.83 6.29 7.40
CA ARG A 43 -10.13 6.37 6.12
C ARG A 43 -9.19 7.57 6.02
N ARG A 44 -9.38 8.59 6.85
CA ARG A 44 -8.58 9.81 6.79
C ARG A 44 -7.25 9.69 7.53
N THR A 45 -7.13 8.75 8.44
CA THR A 45 -5.92 8.55 9.25
C THR A 45 -4.69 8.34 8.37
N PHE A 46 -4.85 7.68 7.24
CA PHE A 46 -3.74 7.39 6.33
C PHE A 46 -3.10 8.66 5.76
N PHE A 47 -3.84 9.75 5.64
CA PHE A 47 -3.31 11.00 5.09
C PHE A 47 -2.15 11.58 5.92
N ALA A 48 -2.05 11.22 7.19
CA ALA A 48 -0.95 11.65 8.04
C ALA A 48 0.41 11.09 7.54
N LYS A 49 0.39 10.06 6.72
CA LYS A 49 1.60 9.42 6.16
C LYS A 49 2.09 10.07 4.87
N THR A 50 1.37 11.06 4.34
CA THR A 50 1.69 11.64 3.02
C THR A 50 3.13 12.12 2.92
N ASP A 51 3.60 12.89 3.89
CA ASP A 51 4.95 13.44 3.85
C ASP A 51 6.01 12.34 3.94
N ASP A 52 5.78 11.30 4.73
CA ASP A 52 6.71 10.19 4.82
C ASP A 52 6.78 9.42 3.51
N ILE A 53 5.64 9.17 2.87
CA ILE A 53 5.58 8.46 1.60
C ILE A 53 6.30 9.23 0.50
N LYS A 54 6.18 10.56 0.50
CA LYS A 54 6.84 11.41 -0.49
C LYS A 54 8.37 11.34 -0.40
N LYS A 55 8.91 10.96 0.74
CA LYS A 55 10.35 10.80 0.95
C LYS A 55 10.86 9.41 0.64
N GLN A 56 9.97 8.49 0.33
CA GLN A 56 10.29 7.09 0.06
C GLN A 56 10.13 6.77 -1.43
N TYR A 57 10.66 5.63 -1.84
CA TYR A 57 10.34 5.09 -3.15
C TYR A 57 9.04 4.32 -3.00
N ALA A 58 7.99 4.81 -3.62
CA ALA A 58 6.64 4.25 -3.47
C ALA A 58 6.05 3.93 -4.83
N LEU A 59 5.35 2.80 -4.90
CA LEU A 59 4.73 2.30 -6.12
C LEU A 59 3.25 1.99 -5.90
N VAL A 60 2.47 2.17 -6.96
CA VAL A 60 1.05 1.79 -7.01
C VAL A 60 0.88 0.71 -8.07
N ALA A 61 0.11 -0.32 -7.75
CA ALA A 61 -0.27 -1.37 -8.69
C ALA A 61 -1.72 -1.14 -9.12
N GLU A 62 -1.97 -1.23 -10.42
CA GLU A 62 -3.29 -1.01 -11.00
C GLU A 62 -3.67 -2.12 -11.98
N GLU A 63 -4.98 -2.35 -12.13
CA GLU A 63 -5.51 -3.18 -13.18
C GLU A 63 -6.81 -2.54 -13.67
N GLY A 64 -6.84 -2.18 -14.97
CA GLY A 64 -8.01 -1.54 -15.56
C GLY A 64 -8.39 -0.21 -14.92
N GLY A 65 -7.40 0.55 -14.45
CA GLY A 65 -7.64 1.84 -13.79
C GLY A 65 -8.03 1.73 -12.32
N VAL A 66 -8.10 0.51 -11.78
CA VAL A 66 -8.45 0.26 -10.38
C VAL A 66 -7.18 -0.02 -9.59
N MET A 67 -7.03 0.62 -8.42
CA MET A 67 -5.87 0.37 -7.57
C MET A 67 -5.96 -1.03 -6.95
N ALA A 68 -4.96 -1.86 -7.28
CA ALA A 68 -4.86 -3.23 -6.78
C ALA A 68 -4.04 -3.32 -5.50
N GLY A 69 -3.09 -2.39 -5.32
CA GLY A 69 -2.23 -2.38 -4.15
C GLY A 69 -1.20 -1.26 -4.21
N PHE A 70 -0.43 -1.11 -3.16
CA PHE A 70 0.67 -0.16 -3.13
C PHE A 70 1.73 -0.60 -2.14
N GLY A 71 2.92 -0.05 -2.28
CA GLY A 71 4.01 -0.34 -1.36
C GLY A 71 5.04 0.76 -1.38
N SER A 72 5.88 0.79 -0.35
CA SER A 72 6.97 1.76 -0.29
C SER A 72 8.16 1.19 0.46
N ILE A 73 9.33 1.69 0.09
CA ILE A 73 10.60 1.29 0.70
C ILE A 73 11.36 2.56 1.10
N THR A 74 11.97 2.53 2.29
CA THR A 74 12.72 3.67 2.81
C THR A 74 14.08 3.80 2.08
N ALA A 75 14.74 4.95 2.28
CA ALA A 75 16.08 5.16 1.72
C ALA A 75 17.08 4.10 2.21
N ASP A 76 16.86 3.56 3.40
CA ASP A 76 17.72 2.52 3.99
C ASP A 76 17.41 1.11 3.44
N GLY A 77 16.40 0.99 2.58
CA GLY A 77 16.05 -0.30 1.99
C GLY A 77 15.06 -1.12 2.80
N GLU A 78 14.38 -0.53 3.76
CA GLU A 78 13.37 -1.22 4.56
C GLU A 78 11.99 -1.07 3.95
N LEU A 79 11.28 -2.19 3.81
CA LEU A 79 9.89 -2.18 3.36
C LEU A 79 9.04 -1.54 4.45
N ASP A 80 8.44 -0.39 4.13
CA ASP A 80 7.61 0.35 5.09
C ASP A 80 6.13 0.05 4.93
N LEU A 81 5.63 0.08 3.69
CA LEU A 81 4.23 -0.16 3.40
C LEU A 81 4.10 -1.25 2.34
N LEU A 82 3.11 -2.12 2.52
CA LEU A 82 2.74 -3.11 1.51
C LEU A 82 1.30 -3.55 1.78
N TYR A 83 0.38 -3.08 0.94
CA TYR A 83 -1.04 -3.38 1.05
C TYR A 83 -1.59 -3.78 -0.30
N VAL A 84 -2.33 -4.90 -0.32
CA VAL A 84 -2.99 -5.42 -1.53
C VAL A 84 -4.48 -5.47 -1.26
N SER A 85 -5.27 -4.92 -2.19
CA SER A 85 -6.73 -4.92 -2.09
C SER A 85 -7.27 -6.34 -1.90
N LYS A 86 -8.33 -6.46 -1.11
CA LYS A 86 -9.00 -7.75 -0.89
C LYS A 86 -9.45 -8.41 -2.18
N ASP A 87 -9.75 -7.61 -3.20
CA ASP A 87 -10.22 -8.10 -4.51
C ASP A 87 -9.09 -8.61 -5.39
N PHE A 88 -7.84 -8.37 -5.00
CA PHE A 88 -6.66 -8.73 -5.77
C PHE A 88 -5.70 -9.66 -5.02
N GLN A 89 -6.15 -10.27 -3.95
CA GLN A 89 -5.33 -11.23 -3.18
C GLN A 89 -4.98 -12.45 -4.02
N ARG A 90 -3.77 -13.00 -3.79
CA ARG A 90 -3.28 -14.23 -4.43
C ARG A 90 -3.10 -14.10 -5.95
N ARG A 91 -2.88 -12.89 -6.46
CA ARG A 91 -2.66 -12.63 -7.87
C ARG A 91 -1.24 -12.13 -8.16
N GLY A 92 -0.33 -12.27 -7.18
CA GLY A 92 1.06 -11.87 -7.33
C GLY A 92 1.33 -10.38 -7.23
N VAL A 93 0.37 -9.59 -6.76
CA VAL A 93 0.52 -8.13 -6.64
C VAL A 93 1.62 -7.78 -5.63
N ALA A 94 1.59 -8.42 -4.45
CA ALA A 94 2.60 -8.17 -3.41
C ALA A 94 4.00 -8.50 -3.90
N THR A 95 4.15 -9.65 -4.56
CA THR A 95 5.44 -10.08 -5.11
C THR A 95 5.96 -9.09 -6.15
N ALA A 96 5.08 -8.67 -7.06
CA ALA A 96 5.46 -7.70 -8.11
C ALA A 96 5.89 -6.37 -7.49
N LEU A 97 5.17 -5.88 -6.49
CA LEU A 97 5.50 -4.64 -5.79
C LEU A 97 6.86 -4.77 -5.09
N CYS A 98 7.07 -5.84 -4.32
CA CYS A 98 8.32 -6.04 -3.60
C CYS A 98 9.52 -6.13 -4.53
N ASP A 99 9.41 -6.90 -5.62
CA ASP A 99 10.49 -7.05 -6.58
C ASP A 99 10.86 -5.71 -7.21
N ARG A 100 9.87 -4.92 -7.61
CA ARG A 100 10.12 -3.62 -8.23
C ARG A 100 10.68 -2.61 -7.23
N LEU A 101 10.19 -2.63 -5.99
CA LEU A 101 10.70 -1.74 -4.94
C LEU A 101 12.17 -2.02 -4.65
N GLU A 102 12.57 -3.27 -4.54
CA GLU A 102 13.96 -3.64 -4.29
C GLU A 102 14.86 -3.18 -5.43
N LYS A 103 14.45 -3.41 -6.67
CA LYS A 103 15.22 -3.01 -7.86
C LYS A 103 15.34 -1.49 -7.96
N GLY A 104 14.25 -0.76 -7.71
CA GLY A 104 14.25 0.69 -7.73
C GLY A 104 15.11 1.28 -6.64
N HIS A 105 15.06 0.72 -5.44
CA HIS A 105 15.88 1.16 -4.32
C HIS A 105 17.37 1.06 -4.64
N LYS A 106 17.80 -0.02 -5.27
CA LYS A 106 19.21 -0.23 -5.62
C LYS A 106 19.74 0.77 -6.65
N ASN A 107 18.85 1.44 -7.36
CA ASN A 107 19.18 2.40 -8.42
C ASN A 107 19.05 3.86 -7.99
N ILE A 108 18.76 4.09 -6.72
CA ILE A 108 18.60 5.46 -6.18
C ILE A 108 19.94 6.02 -5.73
#